data_7d53a97191ba753d0301126c2e6924b2
#
_entry.id   7d53a97191ba753d0301126c2e6924b2
#
_cell.length_a   1.000
_cell.length_b   1.000
_cell.length_c   1.000
_cell.angle_alpha   90.00
_cell.angle_beta   90.00
_cell.angle_gamma   90.00
#
_symmetry.space_group_name_H-M   'P 1'
#
loop_
_entity.id
_entity.type
_entity.pdbx_description
1 polymer ?
#
loop_
_entity_poly.entity_id
_entity_poly.type
_entity_poly.pdbx_seq_one_letter_code
_entity_poly.pdbx_strand_id
1 'polypeptide(L)'
;MKILAKETAIYGVSSIVGKFLNWLLVPLYTYVLQQQSDYGIVTNLYAWTALLLVILTYGMETGFFRFANKTEENPKTVYSTSLITLFTTSLLFAVACTIWRTPIATALGYPTHSEFIALLGIVVAMDAFASIPFAYLRYKKCPLQFAALKLLFVFLNIALNLFFLVLCPKIQDWAIISSWYNPNYGVGYVFVANILATGIQTLCLLPAIVEGFKNEHGLPTSVFRRHFSGDLLKRMLRYSLPLLVLGVCGIMNQTLDRILFPFFYDGADAQAQLGIYGACFKVAMVMMMFTQAF
;
A
#
# COMPACT_ATOMS: atom_id res chain seq x y z
N MET A 1 23.82 10.39 20.24
CA MET A 1 22.94 9.25 20.67
C MET A 1 21.49 9.67 20.93
N LYS A 2 21.20 10.70 21.76
CA LYS A 2 19.80 11.11 22.07
C LYS A 2 18.95 11.51 20.85
N ILE A 3 19.51 12.19 19.84
CA ILE A 3 18.79 12.60 18.62
C ILE A 3 18.42 11.38 17.78
N LEU A 4 19.37 10.47 17.57
CA LEU A 4 19.13 9.24 16.81
C LEU A 4 18.08 8.35 17.47
N ALA A 5 18.14 8.19 18.79
CA ALA A 5 17.13 7.44 19.55
C ALA A 5 15.74 8.07 19.43
N LYS A 6 15.64 9.41 19.46
CA LYS A 6 14.36 10.12 19.26
C LYS A 6 13.80 9.91 17.85
N GLU A 7 14.63 10.03 16.82
CA GLU A 7 14.22 9.80 15.43
C GLU A 7 13.74 8.35 15.23
N THR A 8 14.52 7.36 15.69
CA THR A 8 14.15 5.94 15.62
C THR A 8 12.85 5.65 16.37
N ALA A 9 12.66 6.26 17.55
CA ALA A 9 11.42 6.11 18.31
C ALA A 9 10.20 6.67 17.56
N ILE A 10 10.32 7.83 16.90
CA ILE A 10 9.22 8.41 16.12
C ILE A 10 8.85 7.48 14.95
N TYR A 11 9.82 6.96 14.19
CA TYR A 11 9.55 6.01 13.11
C TYR A 11 8.92 4.70 13.62
N GLY A 12 9.45 4.13 14.70
CA GLY A 12 8.95 2.90 15.30
C GLY A 12 7.53 3.05 15.84
N VAL A 13 7.30 4.06 16.68
CA VAL A 13 5.99 4.33 17.29
C VAL A 13 4.95 4.62 16.22
N SER A 14 5.24 5.48 15.23
CA SER A 14 4.28 5.78 14.16
C SER A 14 3.89 4.53 13.35
N SER A 15 4.84 3.62 13.11
CA SER A 15 4.58 2.36 12.42
C SER A 15 3.70 1.41 13.24
N ILE A 16 3.99 1.26 14.55
CA ILE A 16 3.22 0.40 15.45
C ILE A 16 1.80 0.95 15.64
N VAL A 17 1.68 2.26 15.91
CA VAL A 17 0.38 2.93 16.05
C VAL A 17 -0.44 2.79 14.77
N GLY A 18 0.19 2.96 13.59
CA GLY A 18 -0.48 2.77 12.31
C GLY A 18 -1.02 1.34 12.13
N LYS A 19 -0.23 0.32 12.48
CA LYS A 19 -0.66 -1.09 12.42
C LYS A 19 -1.79 -1.38 13.40
N PHE A 20 -1.69 -0.86 14.63
CA PHE A 20 -2.72 -1.05 15.67
C PHE A 20 -4.04 -0.38 15.28
N LEU A 21 -4.00 0.86 14.80
CA LEU A 21 -5.20 1.57 14.33
C LEU A 21 -5.86 0.84 13.14
N ASN A 22 -5.06 0.34 12.20
CA ASN A 22 -5.58 -0.44 11.08
C ASN A 22 -6.16 -1.79 11.52
N TRP A 23 -5.65 -2.38 12.60
CA TRP A 23 -6.21 -3.56 13.23
C TRP A 23 -7.62 -3.30 13.78
N LEU A 24 -7.92 -2.09 14.27
CA LEU A 24 -9.26 -1.71 14.76
C LEU A 24 -10.34 -1.76 13.66
N LEU A 25 -9.97 -1.77 12.37
CA LEU A 25 -10.93 -1.99 11.29
C LEU A 25 -11.46 -3.42 11.23
N VAL A 26 -10.78 -4.40 11.84
CA VAL A 26 -11.22 -5.80 11.81
C VAL A 26 -12.56 -5.98 12.53
N PRO A 27 -12.74 -5.55 13.78
CA PRO A 27 -14.06 -5.58 14.44
C PRO A 27 -15.13 -4.83 13.64
N LEU A 28 -14.78 -3.70 13.00
CA LEU A 28 -15.70 -2.96 12.16
C LEU A 28 -16.17 -3.82 10.98
N TYR A 29 -15.26 -4.43 10.25
CA TYR A 29 -15.60 -5.24 9.07
C TYR A 29 -16.40 -6.49 9.46
N THR A 30 -16.01 -7.19 10.52
CA THR A 30 -16.72 -8.39 10.98
C THR A 30 -18.12 -8.11 11.53
N TYR A 31 -18.37 -6.87 12.01
CA TYR A 31 -19.68 -6.45 12.51
C TYR A 31 -20.59 -5.89 11.42
N VAL A 32 -20.03 -5.15 10.46
CA VAL A 32 -20.81 -4.37 9.48
C VAL A 32 -21.04 -5.12 8.17
N LEU A 33 -20.07 -5.93 7.73
CA LEU A 33 -20.24 -6.75 6.53
C LEU A 33 -21.26 -7.85 6.82
N GLN A 34 -22.27 -7.93 5.95
CA GLN A 34 -23.45 -8.78 6.17
C GLN A 34 -23.13 -10.27 6.11
N GLN A 35 -22.12 -10.64 5.30
CA GLN A 35 -21.74 -12.04 5.10
C GLN A 35 -20.29 -12.27 5.49
N GLN A 36 -20.02 -13.44 6.05
CA GLN A 36 -18.63 -13.85 6.37
C GLN A 36 -17.76 -13.95 5.11
N SER A 37 -18.37 -14.30 3.98
CA SER A 37 -17.72 -14.33 2.66
C SER A 37 -17.17 -12.97 2.24
N ASP A 38 -17.84 -11.87 2.60
CA ASP A 38 -17.41 -10.51 2.26
C ASP A 38 -16.04 -10.19 2.91
N TYR A 39 -15.88 -10.58 4.16
CA TYR A 39 -14.59 -10.42 4.83
C TYR A 39 -13.51 -11.37 4.28
N GLY A 40 -13.92 -12.54 3.78
CA GLY A 40 -13.04 -13.46 3.06
C GLY A 40 -12.47 -12.83 1.79
N ILE A 41 -13.32 -12.16 0.99
CA ILE A 41 -12.90 -11.42 -0.21
C ILE A 41 -11.87 -10.34 0.15
N VAL A 42 -12.16 -9.53 1.18
CA VAL A 42 -11.24 -8.50 1.68
C VAL A 42 -9.89 -9.12 2.09
N THR A 43 -9.93 -10.21 2.84
CA THR A 43 -8.73 -10.90 3.34
C THR A 43 -7.87 -11.46 2.20
N ASN A 44 -8.49 -12.12 1.22
CA ASN A 44 -7.79 -12.68 0.07
C ASN A 44 -7.16 -11.58 -0.81
N LEU A 45 -7.96 -10.59 -1.20
CA LEU A 45 -7.49 -9.53 -2.10
C LEU A 45 -6.39 -8.66 -1.46
N TYR A 46 -6.46 -8.38 -0.16
CA TYR A 46 -5.35 -7.71 0.53
C TYR A 46 -4.09 -8.57 0.67
N ALA A 47 -4.21 -9.90 0.72
CA ALA A 47 -3.04 -10.78 0.67
C ALA A 47 -2.34 -10.69 -0.70
N TRP A 48 -3.11 -10.66 -1.79
CA TRP A 48 -2.60 -10.42 -3.14
C TRP A 48 -1.95 -9.03 -3.28
N THR A 49 -2.59 -7.97 -2.76
CA THR A 49 -2.01 -6.62 -2.83
C THR A 49 -0.68 -6.53 -2.09
N ALA A 50 -0.54 -7.19 -0.94
CA ALA A 50 0.70 -7.21 -0.19
C ALA A 50 1.84 -7.90 -0.97
N LEU A 51 1.57 -9.02 -1.62
CA LEU A 51 2.53 -9.71 -2.47
C LEU A 51 2.92 -8.86 -3.69
N LEU A 52 1.93 -8.32 -4.39
CA LEU A 52 2.13 -7.50 -5.59
C LEU A 52 2.91 -6.20 -5.28
N LEU A 53 2.69 -5.59 -4.12
CA LEU A 53 3.44 -4.41 -3.68
C LEU A 53 4.93 -4.71 -3.53
N VAL A 54 5.30 -5.84 -2.94
CA VAL A 54 6.70 -6.25 -2.80
C VAL A 54 7.33 -6.52 -4.18
N ILE A 55 6.60 -7.19 -5.07
CA ILE A 55 7.06 -7.44 -6.44
C ILE A 55 7.24 -6.11 -7.19
N LEU A 56 6.30 -5.18 -7.08
CA LEU A 56 6.31 -3.91 -7.82
C LEU A 56 7.34 -2.91 -7.29
N THR A 57 7.72 -2.99 -6.02
CA THR A 57 8.81 -2.17 -5.44
C THR A 57 10.20 -2.76 -5.71
N TYR A 58 10.30 -4.04 -6.03
CA TYR A 58 11.50 -4.82 -6.36
C TYR A 58 12.77 -4.41 -5.58
N GLY A 59 12.61 -4.11 -4.28
CA GLY A 59 13.72 -3.75 -3.38
C GLY A 59 14.39 -2.40 -3.68
N MET A 60 13.78 -1.56 -4.53
CA MET A 60 14.34 -0.27 -4.96
C MET A 60 14.53 0.70 -3.80
N GLU A 61 13.73 0.61 -2.75
CA GLU A 61 13.88 1.41 -1.53
C GLU A 61 15.24 1.17 -0.86
N THR A 62 15.61 -0.09 -0.68
CA THR A 62 16.92 -0.46 -0.11
C THR A 62 18.06 -0.07 -1.06
N GLY A 63 17.84 -0.27 -2.38
CA GLY A 63 18.75 0.21 -3.41
C GLY A 63 18.96 1.72 -3.31
N PHE A 64 17.90 2.50 -3.19
CA PHE A 64 17.98 3.95 -3.02
C PHE A 64 18.86 4.32 -1.82
N PHE A 65 18.61 3.78 -0.62
CA PHE A 65 19.43 4.09 0.55
C PHE A 65 20.89 3.73 0.36
N ARG A 66 21.19 2.60 -0.23
CA ARG A 66 22.58 2.18 -0.46
C ARG A 66 23.30 3.13 -1.41
N PHE A 67 22.69 3.47 -2.54
CA PHE A 67 23.35 4.29 -3.56
C PHE A 67 23.34 5.77 -3.21
N ALA A 68 22.31 6.29 -2.54
CA ALA A 68 22.25 7.68 -2.08
C ALA A 68 23.29 8.02 -1.00
N ASN A 69 23.79 7.02 -0.26
CA ASN A 69 24.84 7.19 0.76
C ASN A 69 26.26 6.92 0.23
N LYS A 70 26.42 6.56 -1.06
CA LYS A 70 27.75 6.43 -1.67
C LYS A 70 28.30 7.80 -2.05
N THR A 71 29.57 8.04 -1.72
CA THR A 71 30.28 9.27 -2.07
C THR A 71 30.47 9.49 -3.58
N GLU A 72 30.46 8.42 -4.35
CA GLU A 72 30.66 8.43 -5.81
C GLU A 72 29.39 8.82 -6.59
N GLU A 73 28.20 8.78 -5.95
CA GLU A 73 26.92 8.98 -6.60
C GLU A 73 26.25 10.28 -6.13
N ASN A 74 25.60 10.97 -7.05
CA ASN A 74 24.78 12.12 -6.68
C ASN A 74 23.42 11.66 -6.13
N PRO A 75 23.08 11.94 -4.86
CA PRO A 75 21.83 11.50 -4.25
C PRO A 75 20.56 11.95 -5.01
N LYS A 76 20.62 13.11 -5.68
CA LYS A 76 19.50 13.61 -6.51
C LYS A 76 19.32 12.77 -7.77
N THR A 77 20.41 12.33 -8.40
CA THR A 77 20.35 11.42 -9.55
C THR A 77 19.83 10.04 -9.14
N VAL A 78 20.26 9.54 -7.97
CA VAL A 78 19.74 8.28 -7.40
C VAL A 78 18.23 8.38 -7.14
N TYR A 79 17.80 9.49 -6.52
CA TYR A 79 16.38 9.73 -6.23
C TYR A 79 15.53 9.79 -7.51
N SER A 80 15.93 10.64 -8.47
CA SER A 80 15.16 10.80 -9.70
C SER A 80 15.12 9.53 -10.55
N THR A 81 16.24 8.80 -10.65
CA THR A 81 16.30 7.53 -11.37
C THR A 81 15.35 6.50 -10.73
N SER A 82 15.39 6.36 -9.41
CA SER A 82 14.50 5.45 -8.67
C SER A 82 13.02 5.82 -8.83
N LEU A 83 12.71 7.11 -8.68
CA LEU A 83 11.33 7.61 -8.74
C LEU A 83 10.72 7.46 -10.14
N ILE A 84 11.47 7.84 -11.19
CA ILE A 84 11.02 7.71 -12.58
C ILE A 84 10.79 6.23 -12.93
N THR A 85 11.70 5.36 -12.51
CA THR A 85 11.57 3.91 -12.78
C THR A 85 10.32 3.34 -12.09
N LEU A 86 10.13 3.61 -10.80
CA LEU A 86 8.94 3.15 -10.07
C LEU A 86 7.66 3.78 -10.59
N PHE A 87 7.66 5.07 -10.95
CA PHE A 87 6.51 5.69 -11.58
C PHE A 87 6.11 4.98 -12.86
N THR A 88 7.07 4.70 -13.75
CA THR A 88 6.81 4.04 -15.03
C THR A 88 6.29 2.62 -14.83
N THR A 89 6.93 1.81 -13.97
CA THR A 89 6.50 0.43 -13.71
C THR A 89 5.16 0.38 -13.00
N SER A 90 4.91 1.27 -12.05
CA SER A 90 3.63 1.37 -11.34
C SER A 90 2.48 1.81 -12.27
N LEU A 91 2.74 2.77 -13.16
CA LEU A 91 1.76 3.20 -14.15
C LEU A 91 1.40 2.07 -15.12
N LEU A 92 2.41 1.38 -15.65
CA LEU A 92 2.19 0.22 -16.53
C LEU A 92 1.40 -0.89 -15.82
N PHE A 93 1.70 -1.14 -14.55
CA PHE A 93 0.99 -2.12 -13.74
C PHE A 93 -0.48 -1.71 -13.53
N ALA A 94 -0.77 -0.45 -13.16
CA ALA A 94 -2.12 0.05 -12.99
C ALA A 94 -2.94 -0.05 -14.28
N VAL A 95 -2.35 0.32 -15.42
CA VAL A 95 -2.97 0.20 -16.75
C VAL A 95 -3.24 -1.27 -17.08
N ALA A 96 -2.28 -2.17 -16.83
CA ALA A 96 -2.46 -3.60 -17.05
C ALA A 96 -3.60 -4.16 -16.19
N CYS A 97 -3.65 -3.86 -14.89
CA CYS A 97 -4.74 -4.30 -14.01
C CYS A 97 -6.09 -3.76 -14.46
N THR A 98 -6.16 -2.53 -14.99
CA THR A 98 -7.41 -1.92 -15.47
C THR A 98 -7.88 -2.56 -16.78
N ILE A 99 -6.97 -2.82 -17.73
CA ILE A 99 -7.30 -3.45 -19.02
C ILE A 99 -7.70 -4.92 -18.83
N TRP A 100 -6.94 -5.68 -18.06
CA TRP A 100 -7.16 -7.11 -17.83
C TRP A 100 -7.97 -7.42 -16.56
N ARG A 101 -8.73 -6.45 -16.03
CA ARG A 101 -9.51 -6.61 -14.80
C ARG A 101 -10.44 -7.84 -14.83
N THR A 102 -11.15 -8.05 -15.95
CA THR A 102 -12.11 -9.14 -16.07
C THR A 102 -11.45 -10.53 -16.09
N PRO A 103 -10.46 -10.83 -16.96
CA PRO A 103 -9.79 -12.13 -16.93
C PRO A 103 -9.08 -12.38 -15.58
N ILE A 104 -8.47 -11.37 -14.96
CA ILE A 104 -7.84 -11.52 -13.64
C ILE A 104 -8.90 -11.83 -12.57
N ALA A 105 -10.00 -11.10 -12.55
CA ALA A 105 -11.09 -11.34 -11.60
C ALA A 105 -11.67 -12.75 -11.73
N THR A 106 -11.88 -13.21 -12.97
CA THR A 106 -12.35 -14.57 -13.24
C THR A 106 -11.36 -15.63 -12.75
N ALA A 107 -10.07 -15.43 -13.01
CA ALA A 107 -9.02 -16.36 -12.56
C ALA A 107 -8.90 -16.42 -11.01
N LEU A 108 -9.20 -15.32 -10.32
CA LEU A 108 -9.22 -15.25 -8.85
C LEU A 108 -10.53 -15.69 -8.21
N GLY A 109 -11.55 -16.06 -9.03
CA GLY A 109 -12.86 -16.50 -8.53
C GLY A 109 -13.85 -15.37 -8.21
N TYR A 110 -13.61 -14.15 -8.74
CA TYR A 110 -14.48 -12.97 -8.55
C TYR A 110 -15.05 -12.40 -9.85
N PRO A 111 -15.71 -13.20 -10.71
CA PRO A 111 -16.12 -12.76 -12.05
C PRO A 111 -17.11 -11.58 -12.03
N THR A 112 -17.91 -11.44 -10.97
CA THR A 112 -18.91 -10.38 -10.79
C THR A 112 -18.34 -9.06 -10.28
N HIS A 113 -17.11 -9.05 -9.80
CA HIS A 113 -16.45 -7.91 -9.11
C HIS A 113 -15.11 -7.54 -9.72
N SER A 114 -15.08 -7.42 -11.05
CA SER A 114 -13.86 -7.06 -11.78
C SER A 114 -13.32 -5.67 -11.43
N GLU A 115 -14.17 -4.77 -10.93
CA GLU A 115 -13.81 -3.45 -10.46
C GLU A 115 -12.84 -3.49 -9.26
N PHE A 116 -12.93 -4.50 -8.40
CA PHE A 116 -12.01 -4.64 -7.25
C PHE A 116 -10.55 -4.79 -7.70
N ILE A 117 -10.32 -5.49 -8.81
CA ILE A 117 -8.98 -5.67 -9.38
C ILE A 117 -8.41 -4.34 -9.86
N ALA A 118 -9.23 -3.52 -10.53
CA ALA A 118 -8.80 -2.22 -11.00
C ALA A 118 -8.50 -1.26 -9.82
N LEU A 119 -9.39 -1.19 -8.83
CA LEU A 119 -9.21 -0.35 -7.63
C LEU A 119 -7.94 -0.72 -6.89
N LEU A 120 -7.75 -2.01 -6.59
CA LEU A 120 -6.58 -2.48 -5.85
C LEU A 120 -5.29 -2.39 -6.67
N GLY A 121 -5.37 -2.62 -7.99
CA GLY A 121 -4.23 -2.42 -8.88
C GLY A 121 -3.73 -0.98 -8.87
N ILE A 122 -4.64 0.00 -8.85
CA ILE A 122 -4.29 1.43 -8.71
C ILE A 122 -3.71 1.71 -7.33
N VAL A 123 -4.29 1.17 -6.25
CA VAL A 123 -3.77 1.34 -4.89
C VAL A 123 -2.33 0.82 -4.79
N VAL A 124 -2.08 -0.41 -5.26
CA VAL A 124 -0.72 -1.01 -5.24
C VAL A 124 0.27 -0.16 -6.04
N ALA A 125 -0.15 0.35 -7.20
CA ALA A 125 0.69 1.21 -8.03
C ALA A 125 1.05 2.53 -7.31
N MET A 126 0.08 3.16 -6.64
CA MET A 126 0.29 4.38 -5.88
C MET A 126 1.19 4.14 -4.65
N ASP A 127 0.99 3.04 -3.94
CA ASP A 127 1.80 2.67 -2.77
C ASP A 127 3.25 2.35 -3.18
N ALA A 128 3.44 1.63 -4.30
CA ALA A 128 4.77 1.35 -4.84
C ALA A 128 5.49 2.65 -5.25
N PHE A 129 4.81 3.54 -5.95
CA PHE A 129 5.35 4.86 -6.30
C PHE A 129 5.71 5.67 -5.05
N ALA A 130 4.84 5.70 -4.04
CA ALA A 130 5.05 6.44 -2.80
C ALA A 130 6.24 5.92 -1.97
N SER A 131 6.71 4.70 -2.20
CA SER A 131 7.81 4.10 -1.45
C SER A 131 9.11 4.93 -1.52
N ILE A 132 9.46 5.50 -2.70
CA ILE A 132 10.67 6.33 -2.87
C ILE A 132 10.54 7.70 -2.23
N PRO A 133 9.46 8.49 -2.38
CA PRO A 133 9.26 9.70 -1.59
C PRO A 133 9.33 9.48 -0.07
N PHE A 134 8.75 8.39 0.43
CA PHE A 134 8.89 8.03 1.85
C PHE A 134 10.33 7.67 2.23
N ALA A 135 11.05 6.94 1.38
CA ALA A 135 12.47 6.68 1.58
C ALA A 135 13.30 7.97 1.60
N TYR A 136 12.97 8.92 0.72
CA TYR A 136 13.62 10.22 0.66
C TYR A 136 13.40 11.05 1.94
N LEU A 137 12.16 11.07 2.49
CA LEU A 137 11.90 11.73 3.79
C LEU A 137 12.75 11.12 4.92
N ARG A 138 12.95 9.81 4.92
CA ARG A 138 13.84 9.14 5.89
C ARG A 138 15.31 9.48 5.66
N TYR A 139 15.74 9.52 4.40
CA TYR A 139 17.10 9.94 4.03
C TYR A 139 17.38 11.36 4.48
N LYS A 140 16.43 12.28 4.33
CA LYS A 140 16.48 13.68 4.79
C LYS A 140 16.31 13.85 6.31
N LYS A 141 16.11 12.76 7.06
CA LYS A 141 15.88 12.79 8.51
C LYS A 141 14.67 13.68 8.90
N CYS A 142 13.56 13.56 8.18
CA CYS A 142 12.30 14.25 8.44
C CYS A 142 11.27 13.31 9.09
N PRO A 143 11.50 12.81 10.34
CA PRO A 143 10.64 11.79 10.95
C PRO A 143 9.22 12.24 11.20
N LEU A 144 9.01 13.52 11.55
CA LEU A 144 7.67 14.06 11.81
C LEU A 144 6.80 14.10 10.55
N GLN A 145 7.36 14.51 9.41
CA GLN A 145 6.63 14.51 8.14
C GLN A 145 6.29 13.08 7.70
N PHE A 146 7.24 12.17 7.82
CA PHE A 146 7.01 10.74 7.55
C PHE A 146 5.88 10.18 8.41
N ALA A 147 5.96 10.39 9.75
CA ALA A 147 4.96 9.92 10.70
C ALA A 147 3.58 10.54 10.44
N ALA A 148 3.51 11.86 10.23
CA ALA A 148 2.28 12.57 9.94
C ALA A 148 1.58 12.03 8.69
N LEU A 149 2.30 11.82 7.59
CA LEU A 149 1.74 11.28 6.35
C LEU A 149 1.28 9.83 6.50
N LYS A 150 2.02 8.99 7.23
CA LYS A 150 1.60 7.60 7.50
C LYS A 150 0.36 7.54 8.38
N LEU A 151 0.30 8.36 9.42
CA LEU A 151 -0.88 8.43 10.30
C LEU A 151 -2.08 9.06 9.58
N LEU A 152 -1.86 10.08 8.73
CA LEU A 152 -2.91 10.68 7.90
C LEU A 152 -3.62 9.61 7.06
N PHE A 153 -2.87 8.74 6.37
CA PHE A 153 -3.45 7.63 5.63
C PHE A 153 -4.33 6.76 6.51
N VAL A 154 -3.82 6.34 7.67
CA VAL A 154 -4.56 5.44 8.57
C VAL A 154 -5.84 6.10 9.08
N PHE A 155 -5.77 7.37 9.52
CA PHE A 155 -6.95 8.11 9.96
C PHE A 155 -7.97 8.31 8.84
N LEU A 156 -7.53 8.68 7.63
CA LEU A 156 -8.41 8.82 6.48
C LEU A 156 -9.06 7.48 6.11
N ASN A 157 -8.29 6.40 6.08
CA ASN A 157 -8.81 5.09 5.78
C ASN A 157 -9.89 4.66 6.80
N ILE A 158 -9.63 4.85 8.09
CA ILE A 158 -10.62 4.57 9.15
C ILE A 158 -11.86 5.46 9.01
N ALA A 159 -11.66 6.78 8.85
CA ALA A 159 -12.75 7.73 8.73
C ALA A 159 -13.64 7.44 7.52
N LEU A 160 -13.04 7.12 6.36
CA LEU A 160 -13.76 6.77 5.14
C LEU A 160 -14.50 5.43 5.28
N ASN A 161 -13.88 4.42 5.92
CA ASN A 161 -14.57 3.17 6.20
C ASN A 161 -15.77 3.37 7.13
N LEU A 162 -15.63 4.16 8.20
CA LEU A 162 -16.76 4.51 9.07
C LEU A 162 -17.83 5.31 8.31
N PHE A 163 -17.43 6.22 7.45
CA PHE A 163 -18.36 6.99 6.63
C PHE A 163 -19.16 6.09 5.69
N PHE A 164 -18.49 5.27 4.87
CA PHE A 164 -19.18 4.45 3.87
C PHE A 164 -19.95 3.27 4.47
N LEU A 165 -19.40 2.62 5.50
CA LEU A 165 -19.99 1.40 6.04
C LEU A 165 -20.96 1.63 7.21
N VAL A 166 -20.82 2.73 7.96
CA VAL A 166 -21.65 2.99 9.14
C VAL A 166 -22.57 4.19 8.94
N LEU A 167 -22.03 5.31 8.44
CA LEU A 167 -22.81 6.55 8.33
C LEU A 167 -23.72 6.52 7.11
N CYS A 168 -23.23 6.19 5.92
CA CYS A 168 -24.04 6.19 4.69
C CYS A 168 -25.28 5.30 4.78
N PRO A 169 -25.24 4.07 5.33
CA PRO A 169 -26.45 3.26 5.50
C PRO A 169 -27.52 3.91 6.39
N LYS A 170 -27.12 4.71 7.39
CA LYS A 170 -28.05 5.40 8.31
C LYS A 170 -28.71 6.63 7.70
N ILE A 171 -28.07 7.23 6.70
CA ILE A 171 -28.52 8.47 6.06
C ILE A 171 -28.84 8.26 4.57
N GLN A 172 -29.07 7.00 4.17
CA GLN A 172 -29.33 6.63 2.78
C GLN A 172 -30.60 7.29 2.21
N ASP A 173 -31.55 7.68 3.08
CA ASP A 173 -32.78 8.36 2.68
C ASP A 173 -32.57 9.84 2.26
N TRP A 174 -31.40 10.41 2.51
CA TRP A 174 -31.07 11.76 2.06
C TRP A 174 -30.84 11.77 0.55
N ALA A 175 -31.49 12.69 -0.16
CA ALA A 175 -31.46 12.79 -1.62
C ALA A 175 -30.04 12.82 -2.22
N ILE A 176 -29.08 13.41 -1.51
CA ILE A 176 -27.68 13.49 -1.95
C ILE A 176 -27.01 12.10 -1.88
N ILE A 177 -27.30 11.30 -0.87
CA ILE A 177 -26.64 10.01 -0.65
C ILE A 177 -27.34 8.92 -1.46
N SER A 178 -28.67 8.92 -1.53
CA SER A 178 -29.45 7.96 -2.31
C SER A 178 -29.08 7.94 -3.80
N SER A 179 -28.54 9.04 -4.32
CA SER A 179 -28.20 9.16 -5.76
C SER A 179 -26.95 8.34 -6.15
N TRP A 180 -26.01 8.08 -5.25
CA TRP A 180 -24.75 7.40 -5.56
C TRP A 180 -24.43 6.23 -4.63
N TYR A 181 -25.07 6.15 -3.45
CA TYR A 181 -24.82 5.07 -2.50
C TYR A 181 -25.63 3.82 -2.85
N ASN A 182 -24.95 2.68 -2.96
CA ASN A 182 -25.58 1.38 -3.18
C ASN A 182 -25.33 0.47 -1.97
N PRO A 183 -26.34 0.14 -1.15
CA PRO A 183 -26.18 -0.72 0.03
C PRO A 183 -25.57 -2.10 -0.28
N ASN A 184 -25.82 -2.62 -1.49
CA ASN A 184 -25.35 -3.95 -1.90
C ASN A 184 -23.86 -3.96 -2.34
N TYR A 185 -23.22 -2.79 -2.45
CA TYR A 185 -21.81 -2.71 -2.87
C TYR A 185 -20.84 -3.09 -1.76
N GLY A 186 -21.26 -3.08 -0.50
CA GLY A 186 -20.58 -3.57 0.72
C GLY A 186 -19.06 -3.54 0.69
N VAL A 187 -18.44 -4.66 0.30
CA VAL A 187 -16.98 -4.83 0.21
C VAL A 187 -16.31 -3.78 -0.69
N GLY A 188 -16.95 -3.35 -1.75
CA GLY A 188 -16.40 -2.36 -2.68
C GLY A 188 -16.06 -1.04 -2.00
N TYR A 189 -16.87 -0.62 -1.00
CA TYR A 189 -16.59 0.61 -0.25
C TYR A 189 -15.30 0.54 0.59
N VAL A 190 -14.90 -0.66 1.02
CA VAL A 190 -13.60 -0.86 1.69
C VAL A 190 -12.44 -0.48 0.75
N PHE A 191 -12.54 -0.91 -0.52
CA PHE A 191 -11.52 -0.59 -1.53
C PHE A 191 -11.59 0.85 -2.02
N VAL A 192 -12.80 1.42 -2.10
CA VAL A 192 -12.99 2.86 -2.39
C VAL A 192 -12.40 3.72 -1.27
N ALA A 193 -12.62 3.38 -0.01
CA ALA A 193 -11.99 4.07 1.12
C ALA A 193 -10.46 4.03 1.05
N ASN A 194 -9.92 2.87 0.70
CA ASN A 194 -8.48 2.67 0.57
C ASN A 194 -7.89 3.52 -0.57
N ILE A 195 -8.48 3.50 -1.78
CA ILE A 195 -7.96 4.29 -2.91
C ILE A 195 -8.04 5.79 -2.64
N LEU A 196 -9.10 6.27 -1.99
CA LEU A 196 -9.22 7.68 -1.60
C LEU A 196 -8.17 8.07 -0.56
N ALA A 197 -7.97 7.25 0.48
CA ALA A 197 -6.97 7.50 1.50
C ALA A 197 -5.54 7.51 0.92
N THR A 198 -5.20 6.52 0.06
CA THR A 198 -3.91 6.45 -0.63
C THR A 198 -3.74 7.63 -1.60
N GLY A 199 -4.81 8.02 -2.30
CA GLY A 199 -4.81 9.17 -3.20
C GLY A 199 -4.47 10.47 -2.48
N ILE A 200 -5.16 10.76 -1.38
CA ILE A 200 -4.91 11.95 -0.57
C ILE A 200 -3.49 11.90 0.02
N GLN A 201 -3.04 10.76 0.52
CA GLN A 201 -1.67 10.61 1.03
C GLN A 201 -0.63 10.91 -0.07
N THR A 202 -0.83 10.38 -1.27
CA THR A 202 0.08 10.59 -2.42
C THR A 202 0.08 12.05 -2.86
N LEU A 203 -1.07 12.73 -2.84
CA LEU A 203 -1.13 14.18 -3.08
C LEU A 203 -0.38 14.98 -2.01
N CYS A 204 -0.51 14.59 -0.75
CA CYS A 204 0.25 15.22 0.35
C CYS A 204 1.77 14.96 0.28
N LEU A 205 2.20 13.93 -0.48
CA LEU A 205 3.62 13.68 -0.75
C LEU A 205 4.21 14.56 -1.86
N LEU A 206 3.39 15.25 -2.67
CA LEU A 206 3.86 16.09 -3.77
C LEU A 206 4.94 17.11 -3.35
N PRO A 207 4.87 17.81 -2.21
CA PRO A 207 5.93 18.72 -1.78
C PRO A 207 7.28 18.01 -1.63
N ALA A 208 7.30 16.80 -1.04
CA ALA A 208 8.52 16.00 -0.88
C ALA A 208 9.06 15.50 -2.24
N ILE A 209 8.16 15.18 -3.17
CA ILE A 209 8.53 14.78 -4.54
C ILE A 209 9.21 15.97 -5.24
N VAL A 210 8.59 17.15 -5.22
CA VAL A 210 9.12 18.36 -5.88
C VAL A 210 10.44 18.80 -5.25
N GLU A 211 10.58 18.71 -3.93
CA GLU A 211 11.83 19.06 -3.24
C GLU A 211 13.02 18.21 -3.72
N GLY A 212 12.79 16.91 -3.97
CA GLY A 212 13.82 16.03 -4.50
C GLY A 212 14.33 16.43 -5.90
N PHE A 213 13.56 17.21 -6.66
CA PHE A 213 13.93 17.70 -8.00
C PHE A 213 14.42 19.15 -8.04
N LYS A 214 14.41 19.88 -6.92
CA LYS A 214 14.93 21.26 -6.88
C LYS A 214 16.46 21.30 -7.07
N ASN A 215 16.91 22.24 -7.89
CA ASN A 215 18.34 22.56 -8.04
C ASN A 215 18.89 23.22 -6.76
N GLU A 216 20.21 23.42 -6.71
CA GLU A 216 20.88 24.21 -5.66
C GLU A 216 20.32 25.64 -5.53
N HIS A 217 19.74 26.17 -6.61
CA HIS A 217 19.07 27.48 -6.65
C HIS A 217 17.55 27.43 -6.39
N GLY A 218 17.01 26.30 -5.93
CA GLY A 218 15.59 26.16 -5.56
C GLY A 218 14.60 26.12 -6.71
N LEU A 219 15.03 26.17 -7.97
CA LEU A 219 14.18 26.14 -9.15
C LEU A 219 13.86 24.70 -9.57
N PRO A 220 12.58 24.38 -9.91
CA PRO A 220 12.23 23.07 -10.44
C PRO A 220 12.87 22.89 -11.82
N THR A 221 13.77 21.92 -11.93
CA THR A 221 14.32 21.53 -13.24
C THR A 221 13.34 20.66 -13.99
N SER A 222 13.40 20.68 -15.34
CA SER A 222 12.66 19.78 -16.21
C SER A 222 12.90 18.33 -15.78
N VAL A 223 11.88 17.77 -15.14
CA VAL A 223 11.90 16.61 -14.24
C VAL A 223 12.41 15.33 -14.90
N PHE A 224 12.20 15.16 -16.20
CA PHE A 224 12.33 13.86 -16.86
C PHE A 224 13.67 13.61 -17.59
N ARG A 225 14.42 14.61 -17.97
CA ARG A 225 15.50 14.44 -18.95
C ARG A 225 16.94 14.61 -18.42
N ARG A 226 17.15 15.33 -17.34
CA ARG A 226 18.52 15.70 -16.89
C ARG A 226 19.11 14.86 -15.77
N HIS A 227 18.31 14.05 -15.08
CA HIS A 227 18.75 13.33 -13.86
C HIS A 227 18.50 11.82 -13.90
N PHE A 228 18.06 11.26 -15.02
CA PHE A 228 17.92 9.82 -15.19
C PHE A 228 19.22 9.23 -15.75
N SER A 229 19.76 8.21 -15.08
CA SER A 229 20.93 7.46 -15.52
C SER A 229 20.62 5.98 -15.66
N GLY A 230 20.65 5.49 -16.90
CA GLY A 230 20.41 4.07 -17.20
C GLY A 230 21.49 3.15 -16.62
N ASP A 231 22.75 3.59 -16.58
CA ASP A 231 23.85 2.81 -15.99
C ASP A 231 23.68 2.70 -14.47
N LEU A 232 23.29 3.80 -13.82
CA LEU A 232 22.95 3.78 -12.40
C LEU A 232 21.77 2.84 -12.13
N LEU A 233 20.71 2.91 -12.93
CA LEU A 233 19.56 2.00 -12.80
C LEU A 233 19.99 0.54 -12.91
N LYS A 234 20.81 0.19 -13.90
CA LYS A 234 21.31 -1.17 -14.09
C LYS A 234 22.08 -1.68 -12.86
N ARG A 235 22.92 -0.83 -12.26
CA ARG A 235 23.67 -1.15 -11.03
C ARG A 235 22.74 -1.30 -9.83
N MET A 236 21.74 -0.42 -9.69
CA MET A 236 20.73 -0.49 -8.65
C MET A 236 19.87 -1.76 -8.78
N LEU A 237 19.38 -2.09 -9.97
CA LEU A 237 18.61 -3.30 -10.22
C LEU A 237 19.40 -4.58 -9.93
N ARG A 238 20.67 -4.65 -10.36
CA ARG A 238 21.53 -5.80 -10.04
C ARG A 238 21.68 -6.02 -8.53
N TYR A 239 21.65 -4.95 -7.75
CA TYR A 239 21.67 -5.04 -6.28
C TYR A 239 20.31 -5.38 -5.70
N SER A 240 19.23 -4.79 -6.24
CA SER A 240 17.88 -4.91 -5.68
C SER A 240 17.19 -6.23 -6.03
N LEU A 241 17.48 -6.84 -7.19
CA LEU A 241 16.85 -8.09 -7.61
C LEU A 241 17.05 -9.26 -6.63
N PRO A 242 18.24 -9.52 -6.06
CA PRO A 242 18.37 -10.52 -5.00
C PRO A 242 17.55 -10.20 -3.76
N LEU A 243 17.41 -8.90 -3.41
CA LEU A 243 16.60 -8.48 -2.28
C LEU A 243 15.10 -8.65 -2.56
N LEU A 244 14.68 -8.55 -3.82
CA LEU A 244 13.30 -8.87 -4.21
C LEU A 244 12.96 -10.32 -3.86
N VAL A 245 13.84 -11.27 -4.15
CA VAL A 245 13.60 -12.70 -3.81
C VAL A 245 13.38 -12.86 -2.31
N LEU A 246 14.25 -12.25 -1.50
CA LEU A 246 14.09 -12.27 -0.04
C LEU A 246 12.78 -11.62 0.41
N GLY A 247 12.42 -10.48 -0.18
CA GLY A 247 11.16 -9.78 0.08
C GLY A 247 9.93 -10.64 -0.26
N VAL A 248 9.94 -11.28 -1.43
CA VAL A 248 8.87 -12.18 -1.88
C VAL A 248 8.75 -13.38 -0.94
N CYS A 249 9.84 -14.05 -0.60
CA CYS A 249 9.81 -15.16 0.35
C CYS A 249 9.27 -14.71 1.73
N GLY A 250 9.67 -13.52 2.19
CA GLY A 250 9.20 -12.96 3.46
C GLY A 250 7.70 -12.67 3.47
N ILE A 251 7.16 -12.06 2.40
CA ILE A 251 5.73 -11.77 2.32
C ILE A 251 4.90 -13.03 2.05
N MET A 252 5.40 -13.97 1.25
CA MET A 252 4.74 -15.26 1.03
C MET A 252 4.56 -16.04 2.33
N ASN A 253 5.57 -16.05 3.20
CA ASN A 253 5.44 -16.67 4.52
C ASN A 253 4.30 -16.09 5.38
N GLN A 254 3.86 -14.85 5.08
CA GLN A 254 2.78 -14.18 5.82
C GLN A 254 1.43 -14.22 5.11
N THR A 255 1.39 -14.48 3.80
CA THR A 255 0.17 -14.27 2.99
C THR A 255 -0.23 -15.48 2.14
N LEU A 256 0.68 -16.46 1.96
CA LEU A 256 0.48 -17.58 1.06
C LEU A 256 -0.74 -18.44 1.45
N ASP A 257 -0.95 -18.61 2.74
CA ASP A 257 -2.11 -19.29 3.32
C ASP A 257 -3.43 -18.69 2.81
N ARG A 258 -3.56 -17.36 2.85
CA ARG A 258 -4.77 -16.64 2.41
C ARG A 258 -4.90 -16.54 0.90
N ILE A 259 -3.79 -16.55 0.18
CA ILE A 259 -3.77 -16.58 -1.29
C ILE A 259 -4.22 -17.94 -1.81
N LEU A 260 -3.70 -19.01 -1.24
CA LEU A 260 -3.92 -20.37 -1.73
C LEU A 260 -5.22 -21.00 -1.21
N PHE A 261 -5.73 -20.54 -0.07
CA PHE A 261 -6.92 -21.12 0.57
C PHE A 261 -8.09 -21.36 -0.41
N PRO A 262 -8.51 -20.37 -1.24
CA PRO A 262 -9.64 -20.58 -2.15
C PRO A 262 -9.37 -21.61 -3.26
N PHE A 263 -8.11 -21.93 -3.54
CA PHE A 263 -7.75 -22.91 -4.58
C PHE A 263 -7.64 -24.34 -4.09
N PHE A 264 -7.45 -24.53 -2.77
CA PHE A 264 -7.31 -25.85 -2.17
C PHE A 264 -8.52 -26.30 -1.36
N TYR A 265 -9.43 -25.39 -1.05
CA TYR A 265 -10.64 -25.70 -0.31
C TYR A 265 -11.81 -25.91 -1.27
N ASP A 266 -12.28 -27.16 -1.41
CA ASP A 266 -13.33 -27.55 -2.37
C ASP A 266 -14.76 -27.27 -1.88
N GLY A 267 -14.94 -26.66 -0.71
CA GLY A 267 -16.25 -26.32 -0.15
C GLY A 267 -16.88 -25.10 -0.81
N ALA A 268 -18.19 -25.11 -1.00
CA ALA A 268 -18.95 -23.96 -1.52
C ALA A 268 -18.87 -22.71 -0.63
N ASP A 269 -18.44 -22.86 0.62
CA ASP A 269 -18.29 -21.82 1.64
C ASP A 269 -16.83 -21.33 1.79
N ALA A 270 -15.95 -21.59 0.81
CA ALA A 270 -14.53 -21.25 0.85
C ALA A 270 -14.25 -19.79 1.28
N GLN A 271 -15.02 -18.83 0.74
CA GLN A 271 -14.85 -17.42 1.08
C GLN A 271 -15.29 -17.12 2.53
N ALA A 272 -16.34 -17.77 3.02
CA ALA A 272 -16.79 -17.60 4.40
C ALA A 272 -15.74 -18.16 5.40
N GLN A 273 -15.21 -19.35 5.12
CA GLN A 273 -14.14 -19.95 5.93
C GLN A 273 -12.86 -19.12 5.92
N LEU A 274 -12.51 -18.55 4.76
CA LEU A 274 -11.39 -17.63 4.66
C LEU A 274 -11.62 -16.34 5.47
N GLY A 275 -12.87 -15.86 5.52
CA GLY A 275 -13.24 -14.72 6.36
C GLY A 275 -13.02 -14.99 7.86
N ILE A 276 -13.48 -16.15 8.33
CA ILE A 276 -13.25 -16.59 9.72
C ILE A 276 -11.75 -16.72 10.00
N TYR A 277 -11.03 -17.41 9.12
CA TYR A 277 -9.58 -17.56 9.23
C TYR A 277 -8.86 -16.22 9.29
N GLY A 278 -9.22 -15.29 8.40
CA GLY A 278 -8.65 -13.95 8.34
C GLY A 278 -8.88 -13.14 9.63
N ALA A 279 -10.08 -13.25 10.24
CA ALA A 279 -10.37 -12.61 11.51
C ALA A 279 -9.51 -13.18 12.65
N CYS A 280 -9.41 -14.52 12.76
CA CYS A 280 -8.56 -15.19 13.74
C CYS A 280 -7.08 -14.84 13.53
N PHE A 281 -6.60 -14.84 12.29
CA PHE A 281 -5.23 -14.45 11.96
C PHE A 281 -4.89 -13.02 12.41
N LYS A 282 -5.83 -12.09 12.27
CA LYS A 282 -5.64 -10.70 12.74
C LYS A 282 -5.51 -10.59 14.24
N VAL A 283 -6.18 -11.45 15.02
CA VAL A 283 -5.96 -11.53 16.47
C VAL A 283 -4.53 -12.01 16.77
N ALA A 284 -4.06 -13.04 16.05
CA ALA A 284 -2.69 -13.52 16.18
C ALA A 284 -1.62 -12.48 15.78
N MET A 285 -1.93 -11.58 14.83
CA MET A 285 -1.02 -10.49 14.44
C MET A 285 -0.69 -9.51 15.56
N VAL A 286 -1.52 -9.39 16.59
CA VAL A 286 -1.23 -8.55 17.76
C VAL A 286 0.05 -9.04 18.45
N MET A 287 0.23 -10.35 18.59
CA MET A 287 1.47 -10.92 19.14
C MET A 287 2.69 -10.59 18.27
N MET A 288 2.53 -10.58 16.95
CA MET A 288 3.60 -10.18 16.02
C MET A 288 3.98 -8.70 16.18
N MET A 289 3.03 -7.82 16.50
CA MET A 289 3.33 -6.40 16.77
C MET A 289 4.20 -6.26 18.03
N PHE A 290 3.94 -7.04 19.07
CA PHE A 290 4.78 -7.05 20.27
C PHE A 290 6.19 -7.55 19.97
N THR A 291 6.35 -8.66 19.25
CA THR A 291 7.68 -9.21 18.91
C THR A 291 8.49 -8.30 17.98
N GLN A 292 7.84 -7.46 17.17
CA GLN A 292 8.54 -6.48 16.34
C GLN A 292 8.95 -5.20 17.10
N ALA A 293 8.39 -4.97 18.29
CA ALA A 293 8.74 -3.84 19.14
C ALA A 293 10.00 -4.07 19.99
N PHE A 294 10.37 -5.33 20.20
CA PHE A 294 11.58 -5.77 20.93
C PHE A 294 12.67 -6.21 19.97
#